data_afeb340751925dc2b50aa1717aaf3119
#
_entry.id   afeb340751925dc2b50aa1717aaf3119
#
_cell.length_a   1.000
_cell.length_b   1.000
_cell.length_c   1.000
_cell.angle_alpha   90.00
_cell.angle_beta   90.00
_cell.angle_gamma   90.00
#
_symmetry.space_group_name_H-M   'P 1'
#
loop_
_entity.id
_entity.type
_entity.pdbx_description
1 polymer ?
#
loop_
_entity_poly.entity_id
_entity_poly.type
_entity_poly.pdbx_seq_one_letter_code
_entity_poly.pdbx_strand_id
1 'polypeptide(L)'
;MSPFRIPLAVLALILAGCYTGEGSGRVVVERFDVGEFTEVVLSGDGRVIIAPGEHAVSVSAEDDIVPSLNVVVDGKRLVLQREVDWIDGIRPTVPIQFRVTMPMLEGVRVSGSAIATVRGVPFADEATLATSGVASIDAAPVVCGHLVAEVDGAGEMLVSGVAGATFRGAVGGLGRITALGEVDEVEVVVTGSGLFRGSGLLGASIRAEVGGVGQAFVWAERRLDADVGGDGRLVYRGDPVVEGRVGEDDRITRMESPPTLPGG
;
A
#
# COMPACT_ATOMS: atom_id res chain seq x y z
N MET A 1 -52.11 -52.74 21.95
CA MET A 1 -51.56 -51.82 20.93
C MET A 1 -51.33 -50.51 21.62
N SER A 2 -50.09 -50.25 22.00
CA SER A 2 -49.70 -49.05 22.76
C SER A 2 -49.03 -48.08 21.82
N PRO A 3 -49.40 -46.76 21.73
CA PRO A 3 -48.77 -45.81 20.83
C PRO A 3 -47.47 -45.32 21.45
N PHE A 4 -46.41 -45.51 20.70
CA PHE A 4 -45.06 -45.01 20.97
C PHE A 4 -45.06 -43.48 20.90
N ARG A 5 -44.82 -42.81 22.02
CA ARG A 5 -44.59 -41.36 22.08
C ARG A 5 -43.13 -41.09 21.89
N ILE A 6 -42.74 -40.45 20.77
CA ILE A 6 -41.42 -39.92 20.50
C ILE A 6 -41.30 -38.63 21.30
N PRO A 7 -40.29 -38.45 22.16
CA PRO A 7 -40.02 -37.16 22.76
C PRO A 7 -39.41 -36.23 21.72
N LEU A 8 -40.02 -35.09 21.51
CA LEU A 8 -39.50 -33.98 20.71
C LEU A 8 -38.26 -33.42 21.41
N ALA A 9 -37.09 -33.86 20.96
CA ALA A 9 -35.83 -33.25 21.37
C ALA A 9 -35.77 -31.84 20.79
N VAL A 10 -35.94 -30.86 21.65
CA VAL A 10 -35.67 -29.43 21.31
C VAL A 10 -34.17 -29.32 21.11
N LEU A 11 -33.77 -29.29 19.85
CA LEU A 11 -32.40 -28.91 19.44
C LEU A 11 -32.24 -27.42 19.72
N ALA A 12 -31.76 -27.07 20.91
CA ALA A 12 -31.31 -25.74 21.22
C ALA A 12 -30.07 -25.46 20.37
N LEU A 13 -30.25 -24.71 19.26
CA LEU A 13 -29.16 -24.15 18.48
C LEU A 13 -28.50 -23.11 19.36
N ILE A 14 -27.43 -23.44 20.03
CA ILE A 14 -26.55 -22.49 20.69
C ILE A 14 -25.86 -21.75 19.55
N LEU A 15 -26.40 -20.60 19.15
CA LEU A 15 -25.67 -19.59 18.43
C LEU A 15 -24.62 -19.08 19.42
N ALA A 16 -23.44 -19.67 19.39
CA ALA A 16 -22.26 -19.07 19.96
C ALA A 16 -22.00 -17.79 19.14
N GLY A 17 -22.66 -16.71 19.53
CA GLY A 17 -22.28 -15.38 19.09
C GLY A 17 -20.85 -15.16 19.55
N CYS A 18 -19.94 -14.90 18.61
CA CYS A 18 -18.64 -14.33 18.95
C CYS A 18 -18.93 -13.05 19.74
N TYR A 19 -18.73 -13.11 21.04
CA TYR A 19 -18.86 -11.94 21.91
C TYR A 19 -17.61 -11.11 21.66
N THR A 20 -17.69 -10.17 20.71
CA THR A 20 -16.68 -9.14 20.55
C THR A 20 -17.05 -8.04 21.52
N GLY A 21 -16.33 -7.95 22.65
CA GLY A 21 -16.42 -6.78 23.52
C GLY A 21 -16.01 -5.52 22.75
N GLU A 22 -16.57 -4.37 23.13
CA GLU A 22 -16.06 -3.06 22.67
C GLU A 22 -14.90 -2.63 23.55
N GLY A 23 -13.93 -1.92 22.98
CA GLY A 23 -12.81 -1.34 23.71
C GLY A 23 -13.27 -0.38 24.79
N SER A 24 -12.43 -0.15 25.78
CA SER A 24 -12.74 0.64 26.99
C SER A 24 -13.01 2.13 26.72
N GLY A 25 -12.66 2.65 25.54
CA GLY A 25 -12.68 4.07 25.19
C GLY A 25 -11.58 4.89 25.87
N ARG A 26 -10.81 4.32 26.79
CA ARG A 26 -9.74 5.01 27.51
C ARG A 26 -8.41 4.92 26.79
N VAL A 27 -8.05 5.95 26.03
CA VAL A 27 -6.81 6.02 25.27
C VAL A 27 -5.61 6.25 26.19
N VAL A 28 -4.58 5.45 26.01
CA VAL A 28 -3.27 5.58 26.65
C VAL A 28 -2.18 5.67 25.59
N VAL A 29 -1.02 6.18 25.99
CA VAL A 29 0.19 6.21 25.15
C VAL A 29 1.25 5.35 25.82
N GLU A 30 1.66 4.30 25.11
CA GLU A 30 2.74 3.42 25.57
C GLU A 30 3.96 3.57 24.65
N ARG A 31 5.16 3.42 25.24
CA ARG A 31 6.44 3.45 24.53
C ARG A 31 7.08 2.09 24.64
N PHE A 32 7.64 1.64 23.51
CA PHE A 32 8.33 0.37 23.41
C PHE A 32 9.83 0.62 23.31
N ASP A 33 10.60 -0.10 24.11
CA ASP A 33 12.05 -0.15 23.98
C ASP A 33 12.40 -1.13 22.86
N VAL A 34 12.94 -0.60 21.77
CA VAL A 34 13.21 -1.35 20.53
C VAL A 34 14.65 -1.17 20.11
N GLY A 35 15.24 -2.21 19.51
CA GLY A 35 16.54 -2.13 18.85
C GLY A 35 16.50 -1.32 17.55
N GLU A 36 17.61 -1.34 16.82
CA GLU A 36 17.72 -0.72 15.50
C GLU A 36 16.93 -1.50 14.45
N PHE A 37 16.29 -0.79 13.52
CA PHE A 37 15.55 -1.35 12.39
C PHE A 37 15.61 -0.40 11.21
N THR A 38 15.44 -0.92 10.00
CA THR A 38 15.42 -0.16 8.75
C THR A 38 14.15 -0.42 7.94
N GLU A 39 13.36 -1.42 8.31
CA GLU A 39 12.08 -1.73 7.69
C GLU A 39 10.95 -1.67 8.72
N VAL A 40 9.75 -1.27 8.28
CA VAL A 40 8.54 -1.26 9.11
C VAL A 40 7.47 -2.15 8.47
N VAL A 41 6.93 -3.08 9.24
CA VAL A 41 5.87 -4.00 8.83
C VAL A 41 4.66 -3.77 9.74
N LEU A 42 3.52 -3.38 9.14
CA LEU A 42 2.26 -3.23 9.86
C LEU A 42 1.22 -4.20 9.30
N SER A 43 0.68 -5.05 10.14
CA SER A 43 -0.30 -6.06 9.75
C SER A 43 -1.61 -5.92 10.51
N GLY A 44 -2.73 -6.13 9.82
CA GLY A 44 -4.08 -6.08 10.39
C GLY A 44 -4.77 -4.75 10.19
N ASP A 45 -5.16 -4.09 11.28
CA ASP A 45 -5.81 -2.79 11.32
C ASP A 45 -4.96 -1.80 12.13
N GLY A 46 -5.10 -0.52 11.85
CA GLY A 46 -4.37 0.55 12.54
C GLY A 46 -3.63 1.47 11.59
N ARG A 47 -2.91 2.41 12.18
CA ARG A 47 -2.14 3.41 11.44
C ARG A 47 -0.72 3.48 11.98
N VAL A 48 0.26 3.67 11.09
CA VAL A 48 1.62 4.01 11.46
C VAL A 48 2.03 5.33 10.81
N ILE A 49 2.61 6.22 11.61
CA ILE A 49 3.25 7.45 11.15
C ILE A 49 4.75 7.26 11.35
N ILE A 50 5.51 7.34 10.26
CA ILE A 50 6.96 7.17 10.24
C ILE A 50 7.59 8.54 9.97
N ALA A 51 8.46 8.98 10.85
CA ALA A 51 9.10 10.29 10.82
C ALA A 51 10.62 10.18 11.09
N PRO A 52 11.43 11.19 10.70
CA PRO A 52 12.86 11.16 10.97
C PRO A 52 13.16 11.30 12.48
N GLY A 53 14.21 10.65 12.94
CA GLY A 53 14.68 10.72 14.32
C GLY A 53 15.53 9.53 14.73
N GLU A 54 15.84 9.42 16.00
CA GLU A 54 16.39 8.20 16.60
C GLU A 54 15.33 7.10 16.61
N HIS A 55 15.75 5.83 16.69
CA HIS A 55 14.82 4.71 16.75
C HIS A 55 13.94 4.79 17.99
N ALA A 56 12.66 5.00 17.78
CA ALA A 56 11.68 4.99 18.86
C ALA A 56 10.31 4.58 18.34
N VAL A 57 9.55 3.88 19.18
CA VAL A 57 8.20 3.43 18.89
C VAL A 57 7.28 3.79 20.04
N SER A 58 6.15 4.38 19.72
CA SER A 58 5.05 4.57 20.67
C SER A 58 3.72 4.23 20.01
N VAL A 59 2.76 3.77 20.81
CA VAL A 59 1.39 3.53 20.37
C VAL A 59 0.42 4.37 21.17
N SER A 60 -0.60 4.87 20.52
CA SER A 60 -1.80 5.43 21.13
C SER A 60 -2.95 4.49 20.81
N ALA A 61 -3.51 3.86 21.84
CA ALA A 61 -4.61 2.90 21.74
C ALA A 61 -5.38 2.86 23.06
N GLU A 62 -6.51 2.15 23.08
CA GLU A 62 -7.24 1.89 24.32
C GLU A 62 -6.45 0.98 25.25
N ASP A 63 -6.55 1.21 26.55
CA ASP A 63 -5.76 0.53 27.58
C ASP A 63 -5.99 -1.00 27.64
N ASP A 64 -7.15 -1.47 27.22
CA ASP A 64 -7.51 -2.87 27.08
C ASP A 64 -7.08 -3.49 25.72
N ILE A 65 -6.71 -2.64 24.75
CA ILE A 65 -6.17 -3.06 23.45
C ILE A 65 -4.64 -3.21 23.50
N VAL A 66 -3.96 -2.29 24.21
CA VAL A 66 -2.48 -2.28 24.29
C VAL A 66 -1.86 -3.64 24.60
N PRO A 67 -2.39 -4.45 25.57
CA PRO A 67 -1.83 -5.77 25.87
C PRO A 67 -1.88 -6.79 24.70
N SER A 68 -2.73 -6.55 23.71
CA SER A 68 -2.85 -7.40 22.51
C SER A 68 -1.94 -6.96 21.36
N LEU A 69 -1.16 -5.88 21.54
CA LEU A 69 -0.24 -5.39 20.52
C LEU A 69 1.11 -6.10 20.62
N ASN A 70 1.56 -6.61 19.50
CA ASN A 70 2.88 -7.19 19.34
C ASN A 70 3.77 -6.18 18.62
N VAL A 71 4.78 -5.65 19.31
CA VAL A 71 5.76 -4.68 18.81
C VAL A 71 7.15 -5.27 19.03
N VAL A 72 7.73 -5.84 18.00
CA VAL A 72 9.01 -6.54 18.08
C VAL A 72 9.91 -6.16 16.90
N VAL A 73 11.22 -6.22 17.12
CA VAL A 73 12.21 -6.13 16.04
C VAL A 73 12.71 -7.53 15.71
N ASP A 74 12.48 -7.95 14.48
CA ASP A 74 12.97 -9.21 13.92
C ASP A 74 13.97 -8.93 12.79
N GLY A 75 15.25 -9.12 13.09
CA GLY A 75 16.34 -8.72 12.21
C GLY A 75 16.36 -7.21 11.99
N LYS A 76 16.12 -6.76 10.74
CA LYS A 76 16.00 -5.35 10.36
C LYS A 76 14.57 -4.81 10.38
N ARG A 77 13.58 -5.64 10.74
CA ARG A 77 12.15 -5.33 10.61
C ARG A 77 11.53 -5.00 11.94
N LEU A 78 10.96 -3.82 12.08
CA LEU A 78 10.00 -3.53 13.13
C LEU A 78 8.64 -4.10 12.73
N VAL A 79 8.17 -5.10 13.46
CA VAL A 79 6.86 -5.73 13.25
C VAL A 79 5.86 -5.14 14.22
N LEU A 80 4.80 -4.56 13.65
CA LEU A 80 3.67 -3.97 14.34
C LEU A 80 2.42 -4.77 13.96
N GLN A 81 1.85 -5.47 14.89
CA GLN A 81 0.63 -6.24 14.66
C GLN A 81 -0.21 -6.31 15.93
N ARG A 82 -1.48 -6.60 15.75
CA ARG A 82 -2.35 -6.96 16.85
C ARG A 82 -2.62 -8.45 16.82
N GLU A 83 -2.39 -9.10 17.95
CA GLU A 83 -2.81 -10.47 18.16
C GLU A 83 -4.29 -10.48 18.59
N VAL A 84 -5.13 -11.09 17.79
CA VAL A 84 -6.58 -11.22 18.09
C VAL A 84 -6.87 -12.67 18.40
N ASP A 85 -7.15 -12.97 19.66
CA ASP A 85 -7.69 -14.26 20.04
C ASP A 85 -9.13 -14.41 19.55
N TRP A 86 -9.44 -15.51 18.92
CA TRP A 86 -10.76 -15.83 18.35
C TRP A 86 -11.89 -15.89 19.39
N ILE A 87 -11.54 -15.98 20.67
CA ILE A 87 -12.48 -16.20 21.77
C ILE A 87 -12.82 -14.90 22.52
N ASP A 88 -11.86 -13.96 22.65
CA ASP A 88 -11.99 -12.74 23.45
C ASP A 88 -11.67 -11.46 22.64
N GLY A 89 -11.94 -11.45 21.34
CA GLY A 89 -11.62 -10.33 20.47
C GLY A 89 -12.35 -9.05 20.87
N ILE A 90 -11.68 -8.15 21.58
CA ILE A 90 -12.16 -6.78 21.84
C ILE A 90 -12.04 -6.00 20.53
N ARG A 91 -13.11 -5.32 20.11
CA ARG A 91 -13.07 -4.42 18.94
C ARG A 91 -12.64 -3.03 19.39
N PRO A 92 -11.55 -2.47 18.86
CA PRO A 92 -11.17 -1.10 19.16
C PRO A 92 -12.28 -0.13 18.78
N THR A 93 -12.63 0.80 19.66
CA THR A 93 -13.56 1.91 19.37
C THR A 93 -12.80 3.14 18.90
N VAL A 94 -11.49 3.21 19.19
CA VAL A 94 -10.56 4.25 18.75
C VAL A 94 -9.47 3.62 17.87
N PRO A 95 -9.08 4.25 16.75
CA PRO A 95 -8.03 3.73 15.89
C PRO A 95 -6.69 3.54 16.63
N ILE A 96 -6.07 2.38 16.47
CA ILE A 96 -4.72 2.11 16.95
C ILE A 96 -3.74 2.95 16.10
N GLN A 97 -2.93 3.78 16.74
CA GLN A 97 -1.97 4.65 16.07
C GLN A 97 -0.56 4.41 16.58
N PHE A 98 0.30 3.85 15.75
CA PHE A 98 1.73 3.76 15.98
C PHE A 98 2.43 5.02 15.47
N ARG A 99 3.40 5.48 16.26
CA ARG A 99 4.33 6.53 15.86
C ARG A 99 5.74 5.98 15.94
N VAL A 100 6.41 5.97 14.82
CA VAL A 100 7.75 5.40 14.64
C VAL A 100 8.68 6.53 14.21
N THR A 101 9.84 6.64 14.85
CA THR A 101 10.94 7.47 14.36
C THR A 101 12.15 6.61 14.04
N MET A 102 12.89 6.98 12.99
CA MET A 102 14.07 6.28 12.53
C MET A 102 14.96 7.17 11.68
N PRO A 103 16.28 6.93 11.61
CA PRO A 103 17.20 7.78 10.85
C PRO A 103 17.15 7.52 9.34
N MET A 104 16.82 6.29 8.90
CA MET A 104 16.83 5.87 7.51
C MET A 104 15.84 4.71 7.30
N LEU A 105 15.16 4.70 6.15
CA LEU A 105 14.13 3.72 5.80
C LEU A 105 14.52 2.92 4.55
N GLU A 106 14.63 1.59 4.68
CA GLU A 106 14.79 0.64 3.56
C GLU A 106 13.45 0.13 3.05
N GLY A 107 12.43 0.04 3.89
CA GLY A 107 11.14 -0.48 3.43
C GLY A 107 9.97 -0.30 4.37
N VAL A 108 8.77 -0.27 3.76
CA VAL A 108 7.48 -0.31 4.46
C VAL A 108 6.60 -1.38 3.83
N ARG A 109 6.08 -2.28 4.65
CA ARG A 109 5.10 -3.29 4.22
C ARG A 109 3.85 -3.17 5.07
N VAL A 110 2.71 -3.04 4.41
CA VAL A 110 1.42 -2.86 5.09
C VAL A 110 0.42 -3.87 4.56
N SER A 111 -0.24 -4.58 5.45
CA SER A 111 -1.20 -5.61 5.07
C SER A 111 -2.51 -5.51 5.85
N GLY A 112 -3.57 -6.13 5.31
CA GLY A 112 -4.91 -6.06 5.90
C GLY A 112 -5.64 -4.77 5.51
N SER A 113 -6.08 -3.97 6.47
CA SER A 113 -6.75 -2.67 6.29
C SER A 113 -5.97 -1.50 6.92
N ALA A 114 -4.69 -1.70 7.16
CA ALA A 114 -3.83 -0.73 7.82
C ALA A 114 -3.36 0.41 6.88
N ILE A 115 -2.91 1.49 7.50
CA ILE A 115 -2.46 2.70 6.81
C ILE A 115 -1.06 3.09 7.29
N ALA A 116 -0.13 3.31 6.36
CA ALA A 116 1.17 3.89 6.68
C ALA A 116 1.31 5.28 6.06
N THR A 117 1.87 6.19 6.84
CA THR A 117 2.21 7.55 6.40
C THR A 117 3.69 7.79 6.67
N VAL A 118 4.47 8.04 5.63
CA VAL A 118 5.91 8.32 5.73
C VAL A 118 6.16 9.79 5.38
N ARG A 119 6.79 10.51 6.29
CA ARG A 119 7.04 11.95 6.10
C ARG A 119 8.47 12.33 6.47
N GLY A 120 9.24 12.75 5.47
CA GLY A 120 10.55 13.35 5.64
C GLY A 120 11.66 12.43 6.15
N VAL A 121 11.43 11.13 6.25
CA VAL A 121 12.47 10.15 6.60
C VAL A 121 13.39 9.98 5.39
N PRO A 122 14.71 10.02 5.57
CA PRO A 122 15.64 9.66 4.52
C PRO A 122 15.44 8.20 4.09
N PHE A 123 15.35 7.96 2.79
CA PHE A 123 15.32 6.61 2.24
C PHE A 123 16.75 6.10 1.98
N ALA A 124 16.95 4.81 2.14
CA ALA A 124 18.16 4.14 1.65
C ALA A 124 18.21 4.19 0.12
N ASP A 125 19.37 3.89 -0.46
CA ASP A 125 19.54 3.89 -1.91
C ASP A 125 18.61 2.89 -2.62
N GLU A 126 18.37 1.73 -1.99
CA GLU A 126 17.35 0.76 -2.39
C GLU A 126 16.20 0.80 -1.39
N ALA A 127 14.98 1.08 -1.85
CA ALA A 127 13.80 1.15 -1.00
C ALA A 127 12.61 0.38 -1.57
N THR A 128 11.82 -0.23 -0.70
CA THR A 128 10.62 -0.98 -1.06
C THR A 128 9.41 -0.49 -0.28
N LEU A 129 8.34 -0.15 -0.98
CA LEU A 129 7.03 0.12 -0.42
C LEU A 129 6.04 -0.92 -0.93
N ALA A 130 5.39 -1.68 -0.05
CA ALA A 130 4.50 -2.75 -0.45
C ALA A 130 3.19 -2.75 0.36
N THR A 131 2.07 -2.92 -0.33
CA THR A 131 0.76 -3.11 0.31
C THR A 131 0.10 -4.40 -0.15
N SER A 132 -0.65 -5.03 0.75
CA SER A 132 -1.50 -6.16 0.42
C SER A 132 -2.88 -6.05 1.12
N GLY A 133 -3.91 -6.64 0.51
CA GLY A 133 -5.28 -6.48 0.99
C GLY A 133 -5.90 -5.14 0.59
N VAL A 134 -6.45 -4.38 1.53
CA VAL A 134 -7.02 -3.03 1.33
C VAL A 134 -6.18 -1.93 2.01
N ALA A 135 -4.95 -2.26 2.32
CA ALA A 135 -4.00 -1.37 2.99
C ALA A 135 -3.57 -0.18 2.12
N SER A 136 -3.10 0.89 2.75
CA SER A 136 -2.59 2.04 2.03
C SER A 136 -1.26 2.57 2.56
N ILE A 137 -0.44 3.11 1.64
CA ILE A 137 0.81 3.83 1.96
C ILE A 137 0.76 5.22 1.32
N ASP A 138 1.11 6.24 2.09
CA ASP A 138 1.35 7.59 1.62
C ASP A 138 2.76 8.03 2.05
N ALA A 139 3.68 8.16 1.09
CA ALA A 139 5.08 8.48 1.32
C ALA A 139 5.52 9.75 0.55
N ALA A 140 6.13 10.70 1.28
CA ALA A 140 6.62 11.96 0.72
C ALA A 140 7.65 12.67 1.63
N PRO A 141 8.70 13.27 1.06
CA PRO A 141 9.26 12.97 -0.27
C PRO A 141 9.96 11.61 -0.28
N VAL A 142 10.11 11.00 -1.46
CA VAL A 142 10.84 9.73 -1.65
C VAL A 142 12.04 9.99 -2.56
N VAL A 143 13.23 10.06 -1.97
CA VAL A 143 14.48 10.28 -2.68
C VAL A 143 15.41 9.10 -2.41
N CYS A 144 15.65 8.28 -3.44
CA CYS A 144 16.53 7.09 -3.37
C CYS A 144 17.00 6.70 -4.77
N GLY A 145 18.07 5.92 -4.90
CA GLY A 145 18.54 5.42 -6.20
C GLY A 145 17.51 4.52 -6.88
N HIS A 146 16.95 3.58 -6.12
CA HIS A 146 16.05 2.55 -6.65
C HIS A 146 14.82 2.38 -5.77
N LEU A 147 13.64 2.73 -6.29
CA LEU A 147 12.36 2.55 -5.59
C LEU A 147 11.52 1.44 -6.21
N VAL A 148 11.10 0.49 -5.37
CA VAL A 148 10.08 -0.52 -5.72
C VAL A 148 8.79 -0.20 -4.98
N ALA A 149 7.69 -0.06 -5.72
CA ALA A 149 6.35 0.20 -5.21
C ALA A 149 5.39 -0.91 -5.65
N GLU A 150 4.85 -1.67 -4.72
CA GLU A 150 4.01 -2.84 -5.00
C GLU A 150 2.67 -2.73 -4.30
N VAL A 151 1.59 -2.94 -5.06
CA VAL A 151 0.22 -3.02 -4.53
C VAL A 151 -0.40 -4.33 -4.98
N ASP A 152 -0.69 -5.21 -4.03
CA ASP A 152 -1.40 -6.46 -4.25
C ASP A 152 -2.76 -6.45 -3.52
N GLY A 153 -3.82 -6.71 -4.27
CA GLY A 153 -5.19 -6.65 -3.76
C GLY A 153 -5.93 -5.39 -4.20
N ALA A 154 -6.63 -4.72 -3.27
CA ALA A 154 -7.43 -3.52 -3.50
C ALA A 154 -6.86 -2.27 -2.78
N GLY A 155 -5.59 -2.32 -2.39
CA GLY A 155 -4.91 -1.24 -1.67
C GLY A 155 -4.59 -0.02 -2.54
N GLU A 156 -4.17 1.05 -1.89
CA GLU A 156 -3.75 2.28 -2.54
C GLU A 156 -2.37 2.73 -2.08
N MET A 157 -1.55 3.21 -3.02
CA MET A 157 -0.26 3.78 -2.71
C MET A 157 -0.11 5.15 -3.39
N LEU A 158 0.26 6.15 -2.58
CA LEU A 158 0.66 7.47 -3.07
C LEU A 158 2.15 7.68 -2.74
N VAL A 159 2.96 7.87 -3.77
CA VAL A 159 4.36 8.27 -3.61
C VAL A 159 4.59 9.59 -4.33
N SER A 160 5.11 10.57 -3.61
CA SER A 160 5.30 11.91 -4.16
C SER A 160 6.67 12.49 -3.84
N GLY A 161 7.14 13.39 -4.71
CA GLY A 161 8.51 13.88 -4.65
C GLY A 161 9.53 12.77 -4.91
N VAL A 162 9.17 11.83 -5.80
CA VAL A 162 10.07 10.73 -6.21
C VAL A 162 11.22 11.33 -7.00
N ALA A 163 12.44 11.02 -6.58
CA ALA A 163 13.66 11.40 -7.30
C ALA A 163 14.71 10.29 -7.14
N GLY A 164 15.30 9.87 -8.25
CA GLY A 164 16.29 8.80 -8.27
C GLY A 164 16.58 8.25 -9.66
N ALA A 165 17.28 7.13 -9.72
CA ALA A 165 17.63 6.50 -10.99
C ALA A 165 16.47 5.64 -11.53
N THR A 166 15.87 4.78 -10.70
CA THR A 166 14.82 3.87 -11.15
C THR A 166 13.59 3.86 -10.24
N PHE A 167 12.44 3.75 -10.88
CA PHE A 167 11.16 3.50 -10.23
C PHE A 167 10.51 2.25 -10.84
N ARG A 168 10.21 1.25 -10.03
CA ARG A 168 9.42 0.09 -10.43
C ARG A 168 8.08 0.09 -9.73
N GLY A 169 6.98 0.20 -10.49
CA GLY A 169 5.62 0.14 -10.00
C GLY A 169 4.91 -1.14 -10.43
N ALA A 170 4.46 -1.96 -9.47
CA ALA A 170 3.71 -3.17 -9.75
C ALA A 170 2.32 -3.13 -9.11
N VAL A 171 1.27 -3.28 -9.91
CA VAL A 171 -0.13 -3.29 -9.43
C VAL A 171 -0.77 -4.61 -9.79
N GLY A 172 -1.08 -5.41 -8.76
CA GLY A 172 -1.88 -6.62 -8.84
C GLY A 172 -3.32 -6.39 -8.36
N GLY A 173 -4.27 -7.17 -8.88
CA GLY A 173 -5.67 -7.12 -8.45
C GLY A 173 -6.42 -5.86 -8.87
N LEU A 174 -7.03 -5.15 -7.92
CA LEU A 174 -7.86 -3.95 -8.10
C LEU A 174 -7.17 -2.66 -7.57
N GLY A 175 -5.94 -2.79 -7.09
CA GLY A 175 -5.24 -1.72 -6.40
C GLY A 175 -4.83 -0.55 -7.29
N ARG A 176 -4.28 0.48 -6.63
CA ARG A 176 -3.83 1.70 -7.31
C ARG A 176 -2.49 2.17 -6.79
N ILE A 177 -1.59 2.53 -7.72
CA ILE A 177 -0.40 3.33 -7.41
C ILE A 177 -0.55 4.71 -8.07
N THR A 178 -0.27 5.76 -7.32
CA THR A 178 -0.10 7.12 -7.84
C THR A 178 1.32 7.58 -7.54
N ALA A 179 2.08 7.93 -8.58
CA ALA A 179 3.47 8.34 -8.46
C ALA A 179 3.69 9.72 -9.07
N LEU A 180 4.43 10.59 -8.35
CA LEU A 180 4.70 11.97 -8.73
C LEU A 180 6.19 12.29 -8.50
N GLY A 181 6.87 12.85 -9.50
CA GLY A 181 8.29 13.18 -9.40
C GLY A 181 9.03 13.06 -10.73
N GLU A 182 10.31 12.73 -10.67
CA GLU A 182 11.18 12.58 -11.84
C GLU A 182 12.24 11.50 -11.59
N VAL A 183 12.43 10.58 -12.54
CA VAL A 183 13.42 9.52 -12.50
C VAL A 183 13.96 9.23 -13.90
N ASP A 184 15.13 8.57 -14.00
CA ASP A 184 15.69 8.22 -15.31
C ASP A 184 14.92 7.06 -15.97
N GLU A 185 14.63 6.01 -15.22
CA GLU A 185 13.96 4.81 -15.73
C GLU A 185 12.71 4.45 -14.92
N VAL A 186 11.63 4.15 -15.61
CA VAL A 186 10.36 3.70 -15.01
C VAL A 186 9.99 2.33 -15.59
N GLU A 187 9.75 1.37 -14.72
CA GLU A 187 9.13 0.10 -15.07
C GLU A 187 7.75 0.02 -14.44
N VAL A 188 6.73 -0.25 -15.25
CA VAL A 188 5.34 -0.38 -14.78
C VAL A 188 4.78 -1.73 -15.20
N VAL A 189 4.28 -2.49 -14.23
CA VAL A 189 3.58 -3.74 -14.47
C VAL A 189 2.19 -3.67 -13.84
N VAL A 190 1.15 -3.76 -14.65
CA VAL A 190 -0.24 -3.80 -14.18
C VAL A 190 -0.87 -5.12 -14.59
N THR A 191 -1.32 -5.89 -13.60
CA THR A 191 -2.03 -7.15 -13.82
C THR A 191 -3.41 -7.11 -13.18
N GLY A 192 -4.39 -7.76 -13.82
CA GLY A 192 -5.77 -7.74 -13.32
C GLY A 192 -6.55 -6.50 -13.77
N SER A 193 -7.17 -5.80 -12.83
CA SER A 193 -8.00 -4.58 -13.06
C SER A 193 -7.42 -3.35 -12.37
N GLY A 194 -6.15 -3.40 -12.00
CA GLY A 194 -5.47 -2.34 -11.26
C GLY A 194 -5.19 -1.08 -12.08
N LEU A 195 -4.78 -0.04 -11.39
CA LEU A 195 -4.54 1.28 -11.96
C LEU A 195 -3.18 1.84 -11.55
N PHE A 196 -2.32 2.13 -12.52
CA PHE A 196 -1.11 2.93 -12.32
C PHE A 196 -1.31 4.36 -12.83
N ARG A 197 -1.15 5.36 -11.95
CA ARG A 197 -1.21 6.80 -12.27
C ARG A 197 0.17 7.42 -12.14
N GLY A 198 0.95 7.39 -13.19
CA GLY A 198 2.27 8.02 -13.30
C GLY A 198 2.31 9.21 -14.24
N SER A 199 1.16 9.82 -14.59
CA SER A 199 1.15 11.03 -15.44
C SER A 199 1.82 12.26 -14.80
N GLY A 200 2.14 12.21 -13.52
CA GLY A 200 2.92 13.19 -12.77
C GLY A 200 4.34 12.72 -12.43
N LEU A 201 4.76 11.54 -12.87
CA LEU A 201 6.11 10.99 -12.75
C LEU A 201 6.79 11.05 -14.13
N LEU A 202 7.71 11.97 -14.32
CA LEU A 202 8.51 12.07 -15.54
C LEU A 202 9.56 10.96 -15.55
N GLY A 203 9.53 10.10 -16.58
CA GLY A 203 10.57 9.12 -16.84
C GLY A 203 11.28 9.39 -18.16
N ALA A 204 12.62 9.40 -18.15
CA ALA A 204 13.36 9.54 -19.41
C ALA A 204 13.14 8.33 -20.32
N SER A 205 13.13 7.12 -19.75
CA SER A 205 12.79 5.88 -20.42
C SER A 205 11.73 5.12 -19.61
N ILE A 206 10.68 4.65 -20.27
CA ILE A 206 9.61 3.91 -19.61
C ILE A 206 9.41 2.57 -20.31
N ARG A 207 9.33 1.50 -19.50
CA ARG A 207 8.82 0.19 -19.90
C ARG A 207 7.49 -0.05 -19.19
N ALA A 208 6.43 -0.32 -19.95
CA ALA A 208 5.08 -0.52 -19.41
C ALA A 208 4.46 -1.81 -19.92
N GLU A 209 4.10 -2.71 -19.01
CA GLU A 209 3.38 -3.95 -19.28
C GLU A 209 2.00 -3.85 -18.62
N VAL A 210 0.93 -3.91 -19.43
CA VAL A 210 -0.46 -3.81 -18.94
C VAL A 210 -1.24 -5.02 -19.40
N GLY A 211 -1.69 -5.84 -18.46
CA GLY A 211 -2.47 -7.04 -18.72
C GLY A 211 -3.89 -6.97 -18.15
N GLY A 212 -4.73 -7.94 -18.53
CA GLY A 212 -6.12 -8.04 -18.06
C GLY A 212 -6.99 -6.89 -18.54
N VAL A 213 -7.66 -6.18 -17.65
CA VAL A 213 -8.45 -4.96 -17.89
C VAL A 213 -7.86 -3.74 -17.18
N GLY A 214 -6.59 -3.84 -16.77
CA GLY A 214 -5.86 -2.80 -16.07
C GLY A 214 -5.58 -1.55 -16.90
N GLN A 215 -5.21 -0.49 -16.23
CA GLN A 215 -4.89 0.79 -16.87
C GLN A 215 -3.58 1.36 -16.33
N ALA A 216 -2.78 1.94 -17.23
CA ALA A 216 -1.59 2.70 -16.87
C ALA A 216 -1.60 4.07 -17.55
N PHE A 217 -1.23 5.10 -16.77
CA PHE A 217 -1.00 6.46 -17.24
C PHE A 217 0.47 6.80 -16.96
N VAL A 218 1.24 7.13 -17.99
CA VAL A 218 2.67 7.38 -17.88
C VAL A 218 3.09 8.68 -18.54
N TRP A 219 4.21 9.23 -18.13
CA TRP A 219 4.80 10.43 -18.76
C TRP A 219 6.24 10.12 -19.18
N ALA A 220 6.43 9.82 -20.47
CA ALA A 220 7.70 9.47 -21.06
C ALA A 220 8.31 10.66 -21.82
N GLU A 221 9.60 10.91 -21.57
CA GLU A 221 10.31 11.98 -22.26
C GLU A 221 10.93 11.49 -23.57
N ARG A 222 11.74 10.40 -23.52
CA ARG A 222 12.57 9.96 -24.65
C ARG A 222 12.12 8.66 -25.28
N ARG A 223 11.79 7.67 -24.46
CA ARG A 223 11.45 6.30 -24.93
C ARG A 223 10.31 5.69 -24.13
N LEU A 224 9.41 5.06 -24.84
CA LEU A 224 8.33 4.24 -24.28
C LEU A 224 8.33 2.86 -24.95
N ASP A 225 8.65 1.83 -24.18
CA ASP A 225 8.46 0.43 -24.56
C ASP A 225 7.18 -0.09 -23.94
N ALA A 226 6.18 -0.41 -24.75
CA ALA A 226 4.83 -0.71 -24.28
C ALA A 226 4.34 -2.07 -24.76
N ASP A 227 3.89 -2.91 -23.83
CA ASP A 227 3.20 -4.18 -24.12
C ASP A 227 1.84 -4.18 -23.42
N VAL A 228 0.76 -4.14 -24.21
CA VAL A 228 -0.62 -4.10 -23.70
C VAL A 228 -1.39 -5.32 -24.17
N GLY A 229 -1.76 -6.19 -23.22
CA GLY A 229 -2.51 -7.40 -23.45
C GLY A 229 -3.95 -7.36 -22.91
N GLY A 230 -4.80 -8.29 -23.33
CA GLY A 230 -6.20 -8.36 -22.91
C GLY A 230 -7.00 -7.11 -23.34
N ASP A 231 -7.82 -6.58 -22.42
CA ASP A 231 -8.57 -5.33 -22.57
C ASP A 231 -7.87 -4.17 -21.81
N GLY A 232 -6.57 -4.32 -21.52
CA GLY A 232 -5.75 -3.30 -20.85
C GLY A 232 -5.64 -2.03 -21.68
N ARG A 233 -5.33 -0.91 -21.00
CA ARG A 233 -5.14 0.39 -21.65
C ARG A 233 -3.92 1.11 -21.10
N LEU A 234 -3.10 1.64 -22.01
CA LEU A 234 -1.99 2.52 -21.68
C LEU A 234 -2.22 3.91 -22.28
N VAL A 235 -2.18 4.93 -21.45
CA VAL A 235 -2.25 6.33 -21.87
C VAL A 235 -0.91 6.99 -21.53
N TYR A 236 -0.27 7.60 -22.53
CA TYR A 236 1.02 8.23 -22.30
C TYR A 236 1.00 9.73 -22.64
N ARG A 237 1.83 10.47 -21.92
CA ARG A 237 2.14 11.89 -22.13
C ARG A 237 3.59 12.03 -22.58
N GLY A 238 3.89 13.12 -23.28
CA GLY A 238 5.22 13.41 -23.83
C GLY A 238 5.32 13.16 -25.31
N ASP A 239 6.55 13.14 -25.83
CA ASP A 239 6.86 12.89 -27.25
C ASP A 239 7.97 11.84 -27.41
N PRO A 240 7.85 10.67 -26.77
CA PRO A 240 8.86 9.63 -26.81
C PRO A 240 8.88 8.91 -28.16
N VAL A 241 10.03 8.24 -28.45
CA VAL A 241 10.02 7.15 -29.41
C VAL A 241 9.25 5.98 -28.79
N VAL A 242 8.15 5.56 -29.43
CA VAL A 242 7.31 4.46 -28.94
C VAL A 242 7.73 3.17 -29.65
N GLU A 243 8.09 2.16 -28.86
CA GLU A 243 8.42 0.83 -29.31
C GLU A 243 7.51 -0.20 -28.62
N GLY A 244 7.47 -1.44 -29.14
CA GLY A 244 6.69 -2.53 -28.54
C GLY A 244 5.52 -2.96 -29.42
N ARG A 245 4.58 -3.73 -28.87
CA ARG A 245 3.37 -4.17 -29.56
C ARG A 245 2.32 -3.07 -29.56
N VAL A 246 2.60 -2.01 -30.32
CA VAL A 246 1.59 -1.02 -30.67
C VAL A 246 0.70 -1.66 -31.71
N GLY A 247 -0.27 -2.48 -31.26
CA GLY A 247 -1.26 -3.10 -32.14
C GLY A 247 -2.15 -2.05 -32.80
N GLU A 248 -2.87 -2.44 -33.85
CA GLU A 248 -3.87 -1.61 -34.54
C GLU A 248 -5.06 -1.20 -33.64
N ASP A 249 -5.01 -1.53 -32.37
CA ASP A 249 -6.05 -1.26 -31.39
C ASP A 249 -5.76 0.05 -30.62
N ASP A 250 -6.80 0.85 -30.38
CA ASP A 250 -6.82 2.10 -29.58
C ASP A 250 -6.41 1.93 -28.10
N ARG A 251 -5.66 0.86 -27.75
CA ARG A 251 -5.26 0.55 -26.39
C ARG A 251 -4.07 1.34 -25.88
N ILE A 252 -3.24 1.84 -26.79
CA ILE A 252 -2.12 2.73 -26.47
C ILE A 252 -2.45 4.08 -27.07
N THR A 253 -2.77 5.05 -26.24
CA THR A 253 -3.21 6.37 -26.69
C THR A 253 -2.32 7.46 -26.12
N ARG A 254 -2.00 8.46 -26.93
CA ARG A 254 -1.34 9.65 -26.46
C ARG A 254 -2.36 10.60 -25.83
N MET A 255 -2.06 11.11 -24.64
CA MET A 255 -2.85 12.17 -24.02
C MET A 255 -2.60 13.46 -24.76
N GLU A 256 -3.62 14.02 -25.40
CA GLU A 256 -3.53 15.35 -26.00
C GLU A 256 -3.33 16.39 -24.90
N SER A 257 -2.34 17.27 -25.06
CA SER A 257 -2.22 18.43 -24.18
C SER A 257 -3.50 19.26 -24.33
N PRO A 258 -4.08 19.80 -23.25
CA PRO A 258 -5.20 20.71 -23.38
C PRO A 258 -4.75 21.86 -24.29
N PRO A 259 -5.64 22.35 -25.21
CA PRO A 259 -5.29 23.42 -26.10
C PRO A 259 -4.75 24.59 -25.28
N THR A 260 -3.56 25.05 -25.62
CA THR A 260 -2.99 26.30 -25.08
C THR A 260 -4.00 27.39 -25.38
N LEU A 261 -4.59 27.98 -24.35
CA LEU A 261 -5.43 29.17 -24.54
C LEU A 261 -4.59 30.21 -25.26
N PRO A 262 -5.08 30.75 -26.37
CA PRO A 262 -4.34 31.82 -27.03
C PRO A 262 -4.15 32.96 -26.03
N GLY A 263 -2.90 33.32 -25.85
CA GLY A 263 -2.49 34.35 -24.90
C GLY A 263 -3.27 35.65 -25.14
N GLY A 264 -3.94 36.10 -24.07
CA GLY A 264 -4.48 37.45 -23.98
C GLY A 264 -3.38 38.45 -23.68
#